data_2748ccd98374dfc734d62a6f52123ba7
#
_entry.id   2748ccd98374dfc734d62a6f52123ba7
#
_cell.length_a   1.000
_cell.length_b   1.000
_cell.length_c   1.000
_cell.angle_alpha   90.00
_cell.angle_beta   90.00
_cell.angle_gamma   90.00
#
_symmetry.space_group_name_H-M   'P 1'
#
loop_
_entity.id
_entity.type
_entity.pdbx_description
1 polymer ?
#
loop_
_entity_poly.entity_id
_entity_poly.type
_entity_poly.pdbx_seq_one_letter_code
_entity_poly.pdbx_strand_id
1 'polypeptide(L)'
;MQQKWDERYKEPEFAFGKDPNLFFKEWLPKFKSGAILMPADGEGRNGVFAARMGWEVTSFDFSIEGQSKALQLAKENGVTLEYIVGDLDELSFEKESFDAIGLIYAHFSAEKKAIFHRKLNDYLKPGGIIILEAFSRKHLYFNSLDPRVGGPKEIDMLYSEAEILADFNNYEVLMLTEEEILLNEGKYHIGKGAVIRFAGRKIN
;
A
#
# COMPACT_ATOMS: atom_id res chain seq x y z
N MET A 1 8.76 11.55 -10.82
CA MET A 1 7.68 11.02 -9.96
C MET A 1 7.86 11.51 -8.51
N GLN A 2 9.03 11.39 -7.93
CA GLN A 2 9.38 11.87 -6.58
C GLN A 2 8.95 13.32 -6.32
N GLN A 3 9.36 14.28 -7.16
CA GLN A 3 9.04 15.71 -6.98
C GLN A 3 7.53 15.98 -6.82
N LYS A 4 6.68 15.26 -7.55
CA LYS A 4 5.22 15.41 -7.45
C LYS A 4 4.69 14.99 -6.06
N TRP A 5 5.27 13.94 -5.48
CA TRP A 5 4.87 13.46 -4.17
C TRP A 5 5.44 14.32 -3.05
N ASP A 6 6.68 14.79 -3.18
CA ASP A 6 7.25 15.76 -2.25
C ASP A 6 6.43 17.05 -2.20
N GLU A 7 6.03 17.58 -3.36
CA GLU A 7 5.15 18.76 -3.44
C GLU A 7 3.79 18.52 -2.76
N ARG A 8 3.21 17.31 -2.92
CA ARG A 8 1.94 16.95 -2.28
C ARG A 8 2.08 16.83 -0.76
N TYR A 9 3.15 16.19 -0.29
CA TYR A 9 3.36 15.96 1.14
C TYR A 9 3.95 17.16 1.90
N LYS A 10 4.42 18.19 1.21
CA LYS A 10 4.83 19.48 1.83
C LYS A 10 3.67 20.26 2.44
N GLU A 11 2.44 20.02 2.01
CA GLU A 11 1.28 20.69 2.60
C GLU A 11 1.15 20.33 4.09
N PRO A 12 0.67 21.27 4.96
CA PRO A 12 0.56 21.00 6.39
C PRO A 12 -0.36 19.83 6.72
N GLU A 13 -1.48 19.70 5.96
CA GLU A 13 -2.42 18.62 6.16
C GLU A 13 -1.91 17.32 5.52
N PHE A 14 -2.33 16.19 6.10
CA PHE A 14 -2.09 14.88 5.51
C PHE A 14 -2.91 14.71 4.24
N ALA A 15 -2.25 14.37 3.15
CA ALA A 15 -2.88 14.26 1.82
C ALA A 15 -4.02 13.23 1.79
N PHE A 16 -3.83 12.11 2.48
CA PHE A 16 -4.79 11.01 2.57
C PHE A 16 -5.35 10.79 3.99
N GLY A 17 -5.20 11.78 4.87
CA GLY A 17 -5.62 11.69 6.26
C GLY A 17 -4.66 10.85 7.13
N LYS A 18 -4.98 10.74 8.42
CA LYS A 18 -4.19 10.02 9.42
C LYS A 18 -4.74 8.63 9.75
N ASP A 19 -5.99 8.36 9.37
CA ASP A 19 -6.62 7.06 9.60
C ASP A 19 -6.12 6.02 8.58
N PRO A 20 -5.90 4.76 9.01
CA PRO A 20 -5.51 3.71 8.10
C PRO A 20 -6.60 3.42 7.07
N ASN A 21 -6.20 2.88 5.93
CA ASN A 21 -7.12 2.34 4.95
C ASN A 21 -8.07 1.32 5.60
N LEU A 22 -9.36 1.37 5.26
CA LEU A 22 -10.40 0.57 5.95
C LEU A 22 -10.21 -0.93 5.74
N PHE A 23 -9.83 -1.36 4.54
CA PHE A 23 -9.58 -2.76 4.26
C PHE A 23 -8.36 -3.29 5.03
N PHE A 24 -7.27 -2.52 5.06
CA PHE A 24 -6.08 -2.86 5.83
C PHE A 24 -6.38 -2.93 7.33
N LYS A 25 -7.15 -1.96 7.85
CA LYS A 25 -7.60 -1.92 9.24
C LYS A 25 -8.43 -3.14 9.64
N GLU A 26 -9.26 -3.63 8.72
CA GLU A 26 -10.10 -4.82 8.96
C GLU A 26 -9.29 -6.11 8.92
N TRP A 27 -8.33 -6.22 7.98
CA TRP A 27 -7.66 -7.48 7.69
C TRP A 27 -6.42 -7.72 8.53
N LEU A 28 -5.58 -6.71 8.77
CA LEU A 28 -4.34 -6.88 9.51
C LEU A 28 -4.51 -7.53 10.90
N PRO A 29 -5.53 -7.17 11.70
CA PRO A 29 -5.73 -7.77 13.03
C PRO A 29 -6.13 -9.24 13.02
N LYS A 30 -6.48 -9.81 11.87
CA LYS A 30 -6.80 -11.24 11.73
C LYS A 30 -5.55 -12.12 11.81
N PHE A 31 -4.36 -11.53 11.76
CA PHE A 31 -3.08 -12.22 11.72
C PHE A 31 -2.24 -11.88 12.95
N LYS A 32 -1.38 -12.85 13.32
CA LYS A 32 -0.42 -12.64 14.40
C LYS A 32 0.64 -11.63 13.98
N SER A 33 0.92 -10.65 14.82
CA SER A 33 1.96 -9.66 14.56
C SER A 33 3.35 -10.29 14.46
N GLY A 34 4.17 -9.72 13.61
CA GLY A 34 5.55 -10.05 13.29
C GLY A 34 6.20 -8.89 12.57
N ALA A 35 7.14 -9.13 11.67
CA ALA A 35 7.72 -8.11 10.80
C ALA A 35 6.80 -7.83 9.59
N ILE A 36 6.52 -6.55 9.31
CA ILE A 36 5.73 -6.12 8.15
C ILE A 36 6.47 -5.11 7.30
N LEU A 37 6.42 -5.29 5.97
CA LEU A 37 6.92 -4.35 4.99
C LEU A 37 5.75 -3.53 4.42
N MET A 38 5.92 -2.20 4.39
CA MET A 38 4.93 -1.25 3.87
C MET A 38 5.52 -0.45 2.69
N PRO A 39 5.46 -0.99 1.46
CA PRO A 39 5.92 -0.30 0.26
C PRO A 39 5.04 0.91 -0.09
N ALA A 40 5.65 2.02 -0.53
CA ALA A 40 4.97 3.25 -0.93
C ALA A 40 4.00 3.76 0.16
N ASP A 41 4.44 3.74 1.43
CA ASP A 41 3.60 4.07 2.60
C ASP A 41 3.31 5.59 2.75
N GLY A 42 3.96 6.43 1.93
CA GLY A 42 3.73 7.87 1.88
C GLY A 42 3.88 8.54 3.25
N GLU A 43 2.80 9.12 3.77
CA GLU A 43 2.77 9.79 5.08
C GLU A 43 2.59 8.81 6.26
N GLY A 44 2.70 7.49 6.04
CA GLY A 44 2.82 6.48 7.10
C GLY A 44 1.53 6.07 7.80
N ARG A 45 0.36 6.44 7.32
CA ARG A 45 -0.92 6.16 8.00
C ARG A 45 -1.16 4.67 8.26
N ASN A 46 -0.78 3.81 7.30
CA ASN A 46 -0.93 2.37 7.42
C ASN A 46 0.21 1.73 8.24
N GLY A 47 1.45 2.16 8.03
CA GLY A 47 2.60 1.70 8.81
C GLY A 47 2.46 2.04 10.29
N VAL A 48 2.03 3.27 10.62
CA VAL A 48 1.78 3.68 12.01
C VAL A 48 0.64 2.87 12.63
N PHE A 49 -0.42 2.57 11.88
CA PHE A 49 -1.47 1.68 12.35
C PHE A 49 -0.94 0.27 12.63
N ALA A 50 -0.13 -0.30 11.74
CA ALA A 50 0.48 -1.61 11.94
C ALA A 50 1.38 -1.62 13.20
N ALA A 51 2.20 -0.59 13.41
CA ALA A 51 3.02 -0.44 14.61
C ALA A 51 2.17 -0.39 15.90
N ARG A 52 1.03 0.33 15.88
CA ARG A 52 0.07 0.34 17.00
C ARG A 52 -0.54 -1.03 17.29
N MET A 53 -0.64 -1.88 16.27
CA MET A 53 -1.11 -3.27 16.41
C MET A 53 0.01 -4.23 16.84
N GLY A 54 1.21 -3.71 17.15
CA GLY A 54 2.34 -4.49 17.63
C GLY A 54 3.19 -5.15 16.54
N TRP A 55 3.08 -4.70 15.29
CA TRP A 55 3.96 -5.13 14.21
C TRP A 55 5.30 -4.38 14.26
N GLU A 56 6.38 -5.07 13.93
CA GLU A 56 7.67 -4.47 13.61
C GLU A 56 7.64 -3.98 12.17
N VAL A 57 7.56 -2.66 11.99
CA VAL A 57 7.24 -2.05 10.70
C VAL A 57 8.49 -1.51 10.04
N THR A 58 8.73 -1.93 8.79
CA THR A 58 9.61 -1.28 7.85
C THR A 58 8.79 -0.67 6.73
N SER A 59 8.71 0.67 6.68
CA SER A 59 8.06 1.41 5.59
C SER A 59 9.12 1.96 4.64
N PHE A 60 8.76 2.13 3.36
CA PHE A 60 9.55 2.93 2.45
C PHE A 60 8.68 3.70 1.45
N ASP A 61 9.19 4.85 1.05
CA ASP A 61 8.65 5.68 -0.04
C ASP A 61 9.82 6.51 -0.60
N PHE A 62 9.70 7.02 -1.81
CA PHE A 62 10.74 7.89 -2.36
C PHE A 62 10.63 9.36 -1.90
N SER A 63 9.60 9.71 -1.12
CA SER A 63 9.40 11.07 -0.60
C SER A 63 10.00 11.25 0.80
N ILE A 64 10.92 12.21 0.92
CA ILE A 64 11.46 12.63 2.22
C ILE A 64 10.42 13.39 3.06
N GLU A 65 9.51 14.11 2.40
CA GLU A 65 8.41 14.81 3.08
C GLU A 65 7.40 13.78 3.64
N GLY A 66 7.15 12.69 2.89
CA GLY A 66 6.36 11.56 3.38
C GLY A 66 6.98 10.93 4.63
N GLN A 67 8.28 10.63 4.60
CA GLN A 67 9.01 10.12 5.77
C GLN A 67 8.86 11.06 6.98
N SER A 68 9.08 12.37 6.79
CA SER A 68 8.98 13.34 7.88
C SER A 68 7.62 13.30 8.57
N LYS A 69 6.54 13.26 7.79
CA LYS A 69 5.16 13.15 8.32
C LYS A 69 4.87 11.80 8.94
N ALA A 70 5.36 10.71 8.35
CA ALA A 70 5.20 9.37 8.91
C ALA A 70 5.84 9.27 10.29
N LEU A 71 7.07 9.76 10.45
CA LEU A 71 7.77 9.78 11.74
C LEU A 71 7.08 10.71 12.76
N GLN A 72 6.56 11.86 12.31
CA GLN A 72 5.73 12.72 13.16
C GLN A 72 4.48 11.98 13.63
N LEU A 73 3.75 11.33 12.72
CA LEU A 73 2.53 10.58 13.05
C LEU A 73 2.81 9.43 14.01
N ALA A 74 3.93 8.72 13.82
CA ALA A 74 4.38 7.66 14.72
C ALA A 74 4.60 8.20 16.14
N LYS A 75 5.32 9.32 16.25
CA LYS A 75 5.57 10.01 17.54
C LYS A 75 4.25 10.44 18.21
N GLU A 76 3.31 11.02 17.46
CA GLU A 76 1.99 11.43 17.96
C GLU A 76 1.19 10.22 18.52
N ASN A 77 1.42 9.03 17.97
CA ASN A 77 0.76 7.79 18.40
C ASN A 77 1.58 6.95 19.41
N GLY A 78 2.77 7.42 19.83
CA GLY A 78 3.60 6.73 20.81
C GLY A 78 4.20 5.41 20.31
N VAL A 79 4.40 5.28 18.99
CA VAL A 79 5.01 4.11 18.35
C VAL A 79 6.25 4.50 17.55
N THR A 80 7.02 3.48 17.17
CA THR A 80 8.19 3.63 16.28
C THR A 80 8.04 2.74 15.07
N LEU A 81 8.64 3.15 13.95
CA LEU A 81 8.80 2.34 12.75
C LEU A 81 10.12 2.71 12.06
N GLU A 82 10.68 1.77 11.34
CA GLU A 82 11.76 2.06 10.41
C GLU A 82 11.14 2.65 9.14
N TYR A 83 11.69 3.78 8.67
CA TYR A 83 11.21 4.40 7.43
C TYR A 83 12.39 4.77 6.53
N ILE A 84 12.45 4.15 5.35
CA ILE A 84 13.54 4.29 4.39
C ILE A 84 13.06 5.18 3.23
N VAL A 85 13.85 6.20 2.88
CA VAL A 85 13.61 6.98 1.66
C VAL A 85 14.32 6.30 0.50
N GLY A 86 13.56 5.79 -0.47
CA GLY A 86 14.10 5.08 -1.63
C GLY A 86 13.05 4.44 -2.50
N ASP A 87 13.45 3.96 -3.67
CA ASP A 87 12.61 3.19 -4.59
C ASP A 87 12.94 1.70 -4.48
N LEU A 88 11.97 0.85 -4.75
CA LEU A 88 12.13 -0.61 -4.75
C LEU A 88 13.16 -1.10 -5.80
N ASP A 89 13.49 -0.30 -6.80
CA ASP A 89 14.60 -0.59 -7.71
C ASP A 89 15.96 -0.63 -6.99
N GLU A 90 16.14 0.26 -6.02
CA GLU A 90 17.41 0.48 -5.31
C GLU A 90 17.45 -0.26 -3.97
N LEU A 91 16.28 -0.44 -3.34
CA LEU A 91 16.18 -1.09 -2.04
C LEU A 91 16.24 -2.61 -2.16
N SER A 92 16.89 -3.22 -1.19
CA SER A 92 17.01 -4.68 -1.08
C SER A 92 16.85 -5.09 0.37
N PHE A 93 16.01 -6.09 0.62
CA PHE A 93 15.80 -6.69 1.93
C PHE A 93 16.23 -8.15 1.90
N GLU A 94 16.44 -8.73 3.08
CA GLU A 94 16.72 -10.15 3.20
C GLU A 94 15.50 -10.96 2.74
N LYS A 95 15.77 -12.06 2.02
CA LYS A 95 14.70 -12.97 1.56
C LYS A 95 13.99 -13.57 2.76
N GLU A 96 12.68 -13.74 2.62
CA GLU A 96 11.84 -14.38 3.64
C GLU A 96 12.01 -13.76 5.05
N SER A 97 12.17 -12.43 5.11
CA SER A 97 12.36 -11.70 6.38
C SER A 97 11.05 -11.15 6.95
N PHE A 98 10.02 -10.95 6.12
CA PHE A 98 8.75 -10.37 6.55
C PHE A 98 7.64 -11.41 6.72
N ASP A 99 6.81 -11.24 7.75
CA ASP A 99 5.61 -12.04 8.02
C ASP A 99 4.38 -11.50 7.28
N ALA A 100 4.40 -10.21 6.93
CA ALA A 100 3.36 -9.57 6.14
C ALA A 100 3.91 -8.50 5.19
N ILE A 101 3.13 -8.20 4.14
CA ILE A 101 3.33 -7.06 3.24
C ILE A 101 2.00 -6.34 3.05
N GLY A 102 1.99 -5.01 3.23
CA GLY A 102 0.83 -4.15 2.97
C GLY A 102 1.02 -3.33 1.70
N LEU A 103 0.28 -3.63 0.65
CA LEU A 103 0.28 -2.88 -0.62
C LEU A 103 -1.00 -2.04 -0.73
N ILE A 104 -0.99 -0.86 -0.11
CA ILE A 104 -2.16 0.02 -0.06
C ILE A 104 -1.98 1.22 -0.98
N TYR A 105 -2.71 1.22 -2.09
CA TYR A 105 -2.58 2.19 -3.18
C TYR A 105 -1.15 2.33 -3.73
N ALA A 106 -0.34 1.26 -3.61
CA ALA A 106 0.98 1.16 -4.20
C ALA A 106 0.86 0.87 -5.70
N HIS A 107 0.83 1.93 -6.51
CA HIS A 107 0.72 1.84 -7.96
C HIS A 107 2.10 1.97 -8.62
N PHE A 108 2.53 0.91 -9.26
CA PHE A 108 3.78 0.87 -10.03
C PHE A 108 3.51 1.08 -11.51
N SER A 109 4.53 1.52 -12.28
CA SER A 109 4.41 1.58 -13.73
C SER A 109 4.18 0.18 -14.32
N ALA A 110 3.54 0.10 -15.49
CA ALA A 110 3.25 -1.17 -16.17
C ALA A 110 4.48 -2.09 -16.29
N GLU A 111 5.62 -1.50 -16.61
CA GLU A 111 6.89 -2.23 -16.80
C GLU A 111 7.44 -2.82 -15.50
N LYS A 112 7.20 -2.14 -14.37
CA LYS A 112 7.75 -2.51 -13.05
C LYS A 112 6.79 -3.35 -12.21
N LYS A 113 5.48 -3.28 -12.44
CA LYS A 113 4.44 -3.87 -11.58
C LYS A 113 4.73 -5.35 -11.26
N ALA A 114 4.78 -6.20 -12.29
CA ALA A 114 5.03 -7.62 -12.10
C ALA A 114 6.44 -7.94 -11.57
N ILE A 115 7.43 -7.11 -11.90
CA ILE A 115 8.80 -7.25 -11.38
C ILE A 115 8.82 -6.96 -9.87
N PHE A 116 8.16 -5.89 -9.45
CA PHE A 116 8.10 -5.48 -8.05
C PHE A 116 7.27 -6.45 -7.22
N HIS A 117 6.16 -6.98 -7.74
CA HIS A 117 5.40 -8.01 -7.04
C HIS A 117 6.24 -9.27 -6.80
N ARG A 118 7.04 -9.73 -7.80
CA ARG A 118 7.96 -10.85 -7.61
C ARG A 118 9.05 -10.55 -6.58
N LYS A 119 9.65 -9.34 -6.65
CA LYS A 119 10.67 -8.93 -5.68
C LYS A 119 10.11 -8.89 -4.26
N LEU A 120 8.91 -8.36 -4.08
CA LEU A 120 8.22 -8.34 -2.79
C LEU A 120 7.85 -9.76 -2.31
N ASN A 121 7.44 -10.64 -3.23
CA ASN A 121 7.19 -12.04 -2.91
C ASN A 121 8.45 -12.76 -2.36
N ASP A 122 9.65 -12.43 -2.87
CA ASP A 122 10.90 -12.99 -2.35
C ASP A 122 11.18 -12.58 -0.91
N TYR A 123 10.74 -11.41 -0.48
CA TYR A 123 10.92 -10.90 0.88
C TYR A 123 9.92 -11.48 1.88
N LEU A 124 8.77 -11.96 1.41
CA LEU A 124 7.73 -12.54 2.26
C LEU A 124 8.06 -13.99 2.59
N LYS A 125 7.96 -14.35 3.87
CA LYS A 125 8.11 -15.74 4.35
C LYS A 125 7.06 -16.67 3.75
N PRO A 126 7.35 -17.98 3.58
CA PRO A 126 6.30 -19.00 3.44
C PRO A 126 5.29 -18.88 4.60
N GLY A 127 3.99 -18.97 4.31
CA GLY A 127 2.93 -18.71 5.28
C GLY A 127 2.66 -17.23 5.58
N GLY A 128 3.50 -16.32 5.09
CA GLY A 128 3.33 -14.88 5.24
C GLY A 128 2.13 -14.35 4.45
N ILE A 129 1.68 -13.16 4.82
CA ILE A 129 0.42 -12.57 4.34
C ILE A 129 0.69 -11.34 3.49
N ILE A 130 0.00 -11.24 2.36
CA ILE A 130 -0.12 -9.98 1.61
C ILE A 130 -1.52 -9.41 1.77
N ILE A 131 -1.62 -8.10 2.02
CA ILE A 131 -2.87 -7.34 2.04
C ILE A 131 -2.72 -6.21 1.02
N LEU A 132 -3.57 -6.23 -0.01
CA LEU A 132 -3.50 -5.27 -1.11
C LEU A 132 -4.87 -4.63 -1.33
N GLU A 133 -4.90 -3.30 -1.36
CA GLU A 133 -5.98 -2.52 -1.94
C GLU A 133 -5.40 -1.53 -2.95
N ALA A 134 -5.88 -1.58 -4.18
CA ALA A 134 -5.43 -0.70 -5.24
C ALA A 134 -6.60 -0.36 -6.18
N PHE A 135 -6.49 0.76 -6.91
CA PHE A 135 -7.50 1.12 -7.88
C PHE A 135 -7.59 0.10 -9.02
N SER A 136 -8.81 -0.32 -9.33
CA SER A 136 -9.10 -1.21 -10.45
C SER A 136 -9.16 -0.47 -11.78
N ARG A 137 -9.17 -1.20 -12.89
CA ARG A 137 -9.32 -0.61 -14.23
C ARG A 137 -10.66 0.12 -14.40
N LYS A 138 -11.72 -0.28 -13.68
CA LYS A 138 -13.01 0.43 -13.66
C LYS A 138 -12.92 1.82 -13.03
N HIS A 139 -11.88 2.07 -12.20
CA HIS A 139 -11.70 3.37 -11.55
C HIS A 139 -11.51 4.52 -12.55
N LEU A 140 -11.01 4.26 -13.77
CA LEU A 140 -10.88 5.29 -14.81
C LEU A 140 -12.21 5.98 -15.12
N TYR A 141 -13.32 5.24 -15.09
CA TYR A 141 -14.64 5.83 -15.28
C TYR A 141 -14.93 6.86 -14.19
N PHE A 142 -14.74 6.53 -12.93
CA PHE A 142 -14.98 7.45 -11.81
C PHE A 142 -14.02 8.63 -11.83
N ASN A 143 -12.74 8.39 -12.13
CA ASN A 143 -11.73 9.45 -12.24
C ASN A 143 -12.06 10.44 -13.36
N SER A 144 -12.69 10.00 -14.46
CA SER A 144 -13.14 10.88 -15.54
C SER A 144 -14.32 11.78 -15.15
N LEU A 145 -15.15 11.34 -14.19
CA LEU A 145 -16.29 12.10 -13.70
C LEU A 145 -15.90 13.08 -12.58
N ASP A 146 -15.01 12.68 -11.71
CA ASP A 146 -14.58 13.48 -10.56
C ASP A 146 -13.10 13.25 -10.27
N PRO A 147 -12.21 14.20 -10.61
CA PRO A 147 -10.77 14.03 -10.39
C PRO A 147 -10.37 13.99 -8.91
N ARG A 148 -11.27 14.31 -7.96
CA ARG A 148 -11.00 14.24 -6.51
C ARG A 148 -10.91 12.80 -6.01
N VAL A 149 -11.39 11.83 -6.78
CA VAL A 149 -11.25 10.41 -6.42
C VAL A 149 -9.79 9.93 -6.50
N GLY A 150 -8.92 10.69 -7.17
CA GLY A 150 -7.49 10.39 -7.27
C GLY A 150 -7.17 9.18 -8.15
N GLY A 151 -6.03 8.57 -7.87
CA GLY A 151 -5.53 7.40 -8.60
C GLY A 151 -4.81 7.70 -9.91
N PRO A 152 -4.16 6.68 -10.50
CA PRO A 152 -3.54 6.77 -11.82
C PRO A 152 -4.57 6.98 -12.93
N LYS A 153 -4.15 7.68 -13.99
CA LYS A 153 -4.94 7.87 -15.23
C LYS A 153 -4.55 6.88 -16.32
N GLU A 154 -3.43 6.25 -16.16
CA GLU A 154 -2.89 5.23 -17.05
C GLU A 154 -3.48 3.87 -16.70
N ILE A 155 -4.20 3.24 -17.63
CA ILE A 155 -4.90 1.97 -17.40
C ILE A 155 -3.95 0.85 -16.95
N ASP A 156 -2.72 0.86 -17.45
CA ASP A 156 -1.72 -0.18 -17.17
C ASP A 156 -1.13 -0.08 -15.74
N MET A 157 -1.33 1.05 -15.07
CA MET A 157 -1.00 1.21 -13.65
C MET A 157 -2.10 0.68 -12.72
N LEU A 158 -3.31 0.47 -13.26
CA LEU A 158 -4.47 -0.03 -12.51
C LEU A 158 -4.48 -1.57 -12.51
N TYR A 159 -5.28 -2.13 -11.64
CA TYR A 159 -5.28 -3.56 -11.38
C TYR A 159 -6.54 -4.26 -11.90
N SER A 160 -6.41 -5.56 -12.16
CA SER A 160 -7.53 -6.48 -12.38
C SER A 160 -7.34 -7.76 -11.55
N GLU A 161 -8.42 -8.47 -11.28
CA GLU A 161 -8.35 -9.77 -10.58
C GLU A 161 -7.43 -10.75 -11.29
N ALA A 162 -7.48 -10.79 -12.63
CA ALA A 162 -6.64 -11.68 -13.42
C ALA A 162 -5.13 -11.39 -13.26
N GLU A 163 -4.74 -10.11 -13.19
CA GLU A 163 -3.34 -9.72 -12.94
C GLU A 163 -2.91 -10.12 -11.53
N ILE A 164 -3.75 -9.88 -10.52
CA ILE A 164 -3.45 -10.27 -9.14
C ILE A 164 -3.23 -11.79 -9.04
N LEU A 165 -4.10 -12.59 -9.64
CA LEU A 165 -3.95 -14.05 -9.63
C LEU A 165 -2.71 -14.53 -10.38
N ALA A 166 -2.30 -13.83 -11.43
CA ALA A 166 -1.09 -14.16 -12.19
C ALA A 166 0.19 -13.81 -11.40
N ASP A 167 0.21 -12.64 -10.76
CA ASP A 167 1.37 -12.14 -10.03
C ASP A 167 1.57 -12.86 -8.68
N PHE A 168 0.47 -13.30 -8.04
CA PHE A 168 0.45 -13.99 -6.74
C PHE A 168 -0.05 -15.45 -6.89
N ASN A 169 0.43 -16.16 -7.93
CA ASN A 169 -0.03 -17.50 -8.26
C ASN A 169 0.42 -18.58 -7.26
N ASN A 170 1.36 -18.28 -6.39
CA ASN A 170 1.84 -19.13 -5.29
C ASN A 170 1.18 -18.77 -3.94
N TYR A 171 -0.04 -18.23 -3.96
CA TYR A 171 -0.79 -17.86 -2.76
C TYR A 171 -2.11 -18.64 -2.64
N GLU A 172 -2.43 -19.01 -1.40
CA GLU A 172 -3.80 -19.29 -1.02
C GLU A 172 -4.60 -17.99 -1.02
N VAL A 173 -5.62 -17.88 -1.85
CA VAL A 173 -6.48 -16.69 -1.92
C VAL A 173 -7.44 -16.72 -0.74
N LEU A 174 -7.25 -15.83 0.23
CA LEU A 174 -8.15 -15.67 1.37
C LEU A 174 -9.32 -14.74 1.03
N MET A 175 -9.06 -13.77 0.15
CA MET A 175 -10.06 -12.83 -0.37
C MET A 175 -9.55 -12.21 -1.66
N LEU A 176 -10.40 -12.11 -2.66
CA LEU A 176 -10.17 -11.35 -3.88
C LEU A 176 -11.51 -10.81 -4.37
N THR A 177 -11.60 -9.49 -4.57
CA THR A 177 -12.80 -8.86 -5.09
C THR A 177 -12.47 -7.56 -5.81
N GLU A 178 -13.23 -7.24 -6.85
CA GLU A 178 -13.31 -5.92 -7.44
C GLU A 178 -14.63 -5.28 -7.02
N GLU A 179 -14.57 -4.13 -6.35
CA GLU A 179 -15.77 -3.48 -5.84
C GLU A 179 -15.75 -1.95 -6.00
N GLU A 180 -16.96 -1.39 -6.07
CA GLU A 180 -17.15 0.06 -6.02
C GLU A 180 -17.27 0.49 -4.56
N ILE A 181 -16.50 1.51 -4.19
CA ILE A 181 -16.46 2.03 -2.83
C ILE A 181 -16.69 3.55 -2.80
N LEU A 182 -17.07 4.04 -1.63
CA LEU A 182 -17.08 5.47 -1.36
C LEU A 182 -15.74 5.84 -0.68
N LEU A 183 -14.90 6.53 -1.42
CA LEU A 183 -13.63 7.07 -0.94
C LEU A 183 -13.88 8.25 -0.01
N ASN A 184 -13.23 8.25 1.14
CA ASN A 184 -13.24 9.34 2.11
C ASN A 184 -11.90 9.37 2.88
N GLU A 185 -10.80 9.58 2.14
CA GLU A 185 -9.45 9.55 2.67
C GLU A 185 -8.70 10.85 2.30
N GLY A 186 -8.70 11.80 3.22
CA GLY A 186 -8.05 13.10 3.06
C GLY A 186 -8.60 13.92 1.89
N LYS A 187 -7.71 14.65 1.20
CA LYS A 187 -8.06 15.58 0.12
C LYS A 187 -8.16 14.94 -1.26
N TYR A 188 -7.50 13.79 -1.46
CA TYR A 188 -7.26 13.23 -2.81
C TYR A 188 -7.94 11.90 -3.08
N HIS A 189 -8.66 11.35 -2.11
CA HIS A 189 -9.50 10.17 -2.28
C HIS A 189 -10.91 10.48 -1.77
N ILE A 190 -11.71 11.22 -2.57
CA ILE A 190 -13.06 11.66 -2.20
C ILE A 190 -14.04 11.33 -3.33
N GLY A 191 -15.09 10.59 -3.02
CA GLY A 191 -16.16 10.24 -3.97
C GLY A 191 -16.20 8.77 -4.32
N LYS A 192 -16.97 8.38 -5.34
CA LYS A 192 -17.05 6.99 -5.78
C LYS A 192 -15.77 6.57 -6.50
N GLY A 193 -15.27 5.39 -6.16
CA GLY A 193 -14.13 4.76 -6.83
C GLY A 193 -14.35 3.26 -7.00
N ALA A 194 -13.45 2.61 -7.73
CA ALA A 194 -13.43 1.16 -7.88
C ALA A 194 -12.05 0.63 -7.53
N VAL A 195 -12.01 -0.41 -6.68
CA VAL A 195 -10.77 -1.00 -6.16
C VAL A 195 -10.75 -2.51 -6.37
N ILE A 196 -9.54 -3.06 -6.43
CA ILE A 196 -9.26 -4.47 -6.18
C ILE A 196 -8.81 -4.60 -4.74
N ARG A 197 -9.38 -5.57 -4.03
CA ARG A 197 -8.97 -5.99 -2.69
C ARG A 197 -8.48 -7.42 -2.74
N PHE A 198 -7.32 -7.65 -2.21
CA PHE A 198 -6.71 -8.97 -2.16
C PHE A 198 -6.07 -9.21 -0.79
N ALA A 199 -6.39 -10.34 -0.20
CA ALA A 199 -5.64 -10.90 0.93
C ALA A 199 -5.24 -12.33 0.55
N GLY A 200 -3.95 -12.63 0.63
CA GLY A 200 -3.41 -13.93 0.26
C GLY A 200 -2.35 -14.40 1.24
N ARG A 201 -2.26 -15.73 1.39
CA ARG A 201 -1.20 -16.38 2.17
C ARG A 201 -0.23 -17.08 1.23
N LYS A 202 1.05 -16.73 1.30
CA LYS A 202 2.09 -17.38 0.51
C LYS A 202 2.20 -18.86 0.88
N ILE A 203 2.13 -19.74 -0.11
CA ILE A 203 2.16 -21.18 0.11
C ILE A 203 3.61 -21.67 0.33
N ASN A 204 4.52 -21.28 -0.59
CA ASN A 204 5.96 -21.62 -0.59
C ASN A 204 6.76 -20.47 -1.15
#